data_8a60f8b832e9fb1e343bd5976ff66939
#
_entry.id   8a60f8b832e9fb1e343bd5976ff66939
#
_cell.length_a   1.000
_cell.length_b   1.000
_cell.length_c   1.000
_cell.angle_alpha   90.00
_cell.angle_beta   90.00
_cell.angle_gamma   90.00
#
_symmetry.space_group_name_H-M   'P 1'
#
loop_
_entity.id
_entity.type
_entity.pdbx_description
1 polymer ?
#
loop_
_entity_poly.entity_id
_entity_poly.type
_entity_poly.pdbx_seq_one_letter_code
_entity_poly.pdbx_strand_id
1 'polypeptide(L)'
;SGEFSPLLEWRVDLAKYPNAVSKMENFYVFPHGPADKRPGTRYITSVKTSSAVTRLIPFIFNTVQAYIIEFGNAYCRFYKDEGQILDGGAYEIVSHYATADLPDLKFTQSADILYICHPNYRPRELTRTGHTAWAFSNYDYGDGPYLSTNTTATTLSPSGTTGSVTITASTATFTSAAVDVGRTVRIEQSSEW
;
A
#
# COMPACT_ATOMS: atom_id res chain seq x y z
N SER A 1 1.30 17.97 30.17
CA SER A 1 2.68 17.98 29.70
C SER A 1 3.08 16.58 29.30
N GLY A 2 4.14 16.01 29.65
CA GLY A 2 4.64 14.73 29.23
C GLY A 2 6.10 14.61 29.60
N GLU A 3 6.87 13.82 28.87
CA GLU A 3 8.30 13.70 29.06
C GLU A 3 9.03 14.88 28.43
N PHE A 4 9.97 15.45 29.19
CA PHE A 4 10.85 16.50 28.72
C PHE A 4 12.18 15.91 28.25
N SER A 5 12.75 16.54 27.23
CA SER A 5 14.10 16.20 26.78
C SER A 5 15.10 16.39 27.94
N PRO A 6 16.08 15.48 28.10
CA PRO A 6 17.15 15.64 29.07
C PRO A 6 17.92 16.99 28.96
N LEU A 7 17.91 17.60 27.76
CA LEU A 7 18.51 18.92 27.54
C LEU A 7 17.77 20.06 28.23
N LEU A 8 16.56 19.83 28.71
CA LEU A 8 15.76 20.80 29.47
C LEU A 8 15.81 20.56 30.99
N GLU A 9 16.61 19.60 31.42
CA GLU A 9 16.80 19.33 32.83
C GLU A 9 17.33 20.59 33.56
N TRP A 10 16.76 20.90 34.73
CA TRP A 10 17.06 22.12 35.51
C TRP A 10 16.61 23.45 34.90
N ARG A 11 15.91 23.45 33.78
CA ARG A 11 15.33 24.66 33.19
C ARG A 11 14.04 25.08 33.93
N VAL A 12 14.18 25.45 35.20
CA VAL A 12 13.07 25.90 36.08
C VAL A 12 12.43 27.22 35.63
N ASP A 13 13.06 27.93 34.71
CA ASP A 13 12.55 29.15 34.07
C ASP A 13 11.39 28.86 33.11
N LEU A 14 11.21 27.62 32.70
CA LEU A 14 10.12 27.23 31.81
C LEU A 14 8.82 27.00 32.58
N ALA A 15 7.76 27.72 32.24
CA ALA A 15 6.45 27.62 32.89
C ALA A 15 5.83 26.21 32.88
N LYS A 16 6.23 25.37 31.94
CA LYS A 16 5.78 23.96 31.84
C LYS A 16 6.66 22.98 32.62
N TYR A 17 7.81 23.41 33.13
CA TYR A 17 8.75 22.52 33.83
C TYR A 17 8.12 21.79 35.02
N PRO A 18 7.34 22.45 35.93
CA PRO A 18 6.70 21.75 37.05
C PRO A 18 5.67 20.69 36.67
N ASN A 19 5.16 20.75 35.45
CA ASN A 19 4.12 19.81 34.92
C ASN A 19 4.71 18.76 34.01
N ALA A 20 6.01 18.58 33.98
CA ALA A 20 6.71 17.62 33.16
C ALA A 20 7.35 16.51 34.02
N VAL A 21 7.70 15.43 33.39
CA VAL A 21 8.45 14.32 34.02
C VAL A 21 9.71 14.04 33.22
N SER A 22 10.76 13.57 33.92
CA SER A 22 12.05 13.24 33.30
C SER A 22 11.97 11.96 32.44
N LYS A 23 11.08 11.02 32.80
CA LYS A 23 10.89 9.77 32.08
C LYS A 23 9.44 9.30 32.17
N MET A 24 8.83 8.95 31.03
CA MET A 24 7.47 8.47 30.95
C MET A 24 7.37 7.32 29.93
N GLU A 25 7.57 6.12 30.38
CA GLU A 25 7.48 4.93 29.54
C GLU A 25 6.13 4.22 29.76
N ASN A 26 5.52 3.74 28.68
CA ASN A 26 4.25 2.99 28.68
C ASN A 26 3.04 3.78 29.22
N PHE A 27 3.02 5.10 29.01
CA PHE A 27 1.89 5.96 29.33
C PHE A 27 1.42 6.73 28.09
N TYR A 28 0.13 7.01 28.02
CA TYR A 28 -0.46 7.99 27.10
C TYR A 28 -0.70 9.29 27.83
N VAL A 29 -0.34 10.40 27.21
CA VAL A 29 -0.64 11.74 27.70
C VAL A 29 -1.85 12.27 26.94
N PHE A 30 -2.89 12.60 27.65
CA PHE A 30 -4.08 13.21 27.05
C PHE A 30 -3.88 14.73 26.89
N PRO A 31 -4.46 15.35 25.83
CA PRO A 31 -4.35 16.80 25.62
C PRO A 31 -4.87 17.65 26.79
N HIS A 32 -5.83 17.14 27.55
CA HIS A 32 -6.45 17.79 28.70
C HIS A 32 -5.71 17.55 30.04
N GLY A 33 -4.55 16.88 30.03
CA GLY A 33 -3.60 16.86 31.14
C GLY A 33 -3.27 15.52 31.79
N PRO A 34 -4.21 14.59 32.05
CA PRO A 34 -3.86 13.35 32.71
C PRO A 34 -3.03 12.42 31.82
N ALA A 35 -2.31 11.50 32.47
CA ALA A 35 -1.63 10.39 31.81
C ALA A 35 -2.22 9.07 32.30
N ASP A 36 -2.43 8.15 31.37
CA ASP A 36 -2.92 6.80 31.67
C ASP A 36 -1.96 5.74 31.17
N LYS A 37 -2.03 4.55 31.75
CA LYS A 37 -1.20 3.42 31.32
C LYS A 37 -1.54 3.01 29.91
N ARG A 38 -0.51 2.66 29.13
CA ARG A 38 -0.71 2.03 27.83
C ARG A 38 -1.49 0.71 28.02
N PRO A 39 -2.58 0.49 27.26
CA PRO A 39 -3.30 -0.79 27.30
C PRO A 39 -2.36 -1.92 26.90
N GLY A 40 -2.65 -3.12 27.39
CA GLY A 40 -1.95 -4.34 27.01
C GLY A 40 -2.11 -4.66 25.52
N THR A 41 -1.27 -5.53 25.03
CA THR A 41 -1.40 -6.10 23.67
C THR A 41 -2.12 -7.45 23.75
N ARG A 42 -2.96 -7.71 22.77
CA ARG A 42 -3.63 -9.01 22.61
C ARG A 42 -3.04 -9.71 21.39
N TYR A 43 -2.66 -10.95 21.57
CA TYR A 43 -2.29 -11.81 20.45
C TYR A 43 -3.55 -12.24 19.69
N ILE A 44 -3.57 -12.08 18.37
CA ILE A 44 -4.67 -12.46 17.49
C ILE A 44 -4.34 -13.78 16.79
N THR A 45 -3.30 -13.80 15.98
CA THR A 45 -2.80 -14.98 15.28
C THR A 45 -1.40 -14.73 14.73
N SER A 46 -0.75 -15.80 14.30
CA SER A 46 0.52 -15.70 13.58
C SER A 46 0.28 -15.37 12.11
N VAL A 47 1.20 -14.63 11.50
CA VAL A 47 1.25 -14.46 10.05
C VAL A 47 1.46 -15.81 9.34
N LYS A 48 1.09 -15.92 8.08
CA LYS A 48 1.19 -17.18 7.30
C LYS A 48 2.60 -17.77 7.33
N THR A 49 3.61 -16.92 7.21
CA THR A 49 5.02 -17.33 7.20
C THR A 49 5.79 -16.44 8.17
N SER A 50 5.97 -16.94 9.41
CA SER A 50 6.59 -16.16 10.51
C SER A 50 8.05 -15.77 10.26
N SER A 51 8.75 -16.46 9.35
CA SER A 51 10.12 -16.13 8.93
C SER A 51 10.19 -15.05 7.83
N ALA A 52 9.07 -14.65 7.25
CA ALA A 52 9.01 -13.66 6.19
C ALA A 52 8.43 -12.33 6.71
N VAL A 53 8.96 -11.23 6.19
CA VAL A 53 8.43 -9.90 6.50
C VAL A 53 7.03 -9.77 5.90
N THR A 54 6.12 -9.22 6.69
CA THR A 54 4.76 -8.86 6.26
C THR A 54 4.53 -7.38 6.51
N ARG A 55 3.58 -6.80 5.80
CA ARG A 55 3.15 -5.42 6.00
C ARG A 55 1.67 -5.35 6.32
N LEU A 56 1.33 -4.65 7.38
CA LEU A 56 -0.06 -4.42 7.78
C LEU A 56 -0.51 -3.06 7.23
N ILE A 57 -1.63 -3.06 6.53
CA ILE A 57 -2.25 -1.86 5.95
C ILE A 57 -3.66 -1.72 6.51
N PRO A 58 -4.01 -0.57 7.13
CA PRO A 58 -5.37 -0.33 7.60
C PRO A 58 -6.31 -0.06 6.42
N PHE A 59 -7.54 -0.53 6.53
CA PHE A 59 -8.63 -0.24 5.62
C PHE A 59 -9.87 0.13 6.43
N ILE A 60 -10.30 1.38 6.34
CA ILE A 60 -11.38 1.93 7.15
C ILE A 60 -12.61 2.15 6.28
N PHE A 61 -13.59 1.27 6.40
CA PHE A 61 -14.85 1.39 5.66
C PHE A 61 -15.77 2.45 6.27
N ASN A 62 -15.94 2.41 7.60
CA ASN A 62 -16.68 3.40 8.36
C ASN A 62 -16.20 3.43 9.82
N THR A 63 -16.84 4.23 10.66
CA THR A 63 -16.46 4.41 12.06
C THR A 63 -16.59 3.15 12.93
N VAL A 64 -17.39 2.18 12.50
CA VAL A 64 -17.62 0.92 13.22
C VAL A 64 -16.90 -0.25 12.57
N GLN A 65 -16.65 -0.18 11.26
CA GLN A 65 -16.13 -1.28 10.47
C GLN A 65 -14.78 -0.91 9.86
N ALA A 66 -13.73 -1.47 10.43
CA ALA A 66 -12.37 -1.33 9.96
C ALA A 66 -11.73 -2.71 9.79
N TYR A 67 -10.76 -2.79 8.90
CA TYR A 67 -9.99 -3.99 8.61
C TYR A 67 -8.50 -3.69 8.73
N ILE A 68 -7.74 -4.72 9.02
CA ILE A 68 -6.30 -4.73 8.81
C ILE A 68 -6.02 -5.76 7.71
N ILE A 69 -5.29 -5.34 6.70
CA ILE A 69 -4.87 -6.20 5.61
C ILE A 69 -3.40 -6.57 5.84
N GLU A 70 -3.13 -7.86 5.96
CA GLU A 70 -1.79 -8.42 6.01
C GLU A 70 -1.33 -8.69 4.58
N PHE A 71 -0.34 -7.95 4.11
CA PHE A 71 0.38 -8.24 2.88
C PHE A 71 1.60 -9.10 3.20
N GLY A 72 1.67 -10.27 2.57
CA GLY A 72 2.83 -11.15 2.64
C GLY A 72 3.34 -11.51 1.25
N ASN A 73 4.15 -12.56 1.17
CA ASN A 73 4.74 -13.00 -0.09
C ASN A 73 3.66 -13.56 -1.04
N ALA A 74 3.23 -12.75 -1.98
CA ALA A 74 2.19 -13.06 -2.97
C ALA A 74 0.81 -13.39 -2.38
N TYR A 75 0.49 -12.91 -1.19
CA TYR A 75 -0.83 -13.10 -0.59
C TYR A 75 -1.29 -11.88 0.21
N CYS A 76 -2.62 -11.79 0.43
CA CYS A 76 -3.24 -10.90 1.41
C CYS A 76 -4.18 -11.68 2.32
N ARG A 77 -4.14 -11.41 3.64
CA ARG A 77 -5.08 -11.88 4.65
C ARG A 77 -5.76 -10.70 5.32
N PHE A 78 -6.92 -10.95 5.87
CA PHE A 78 -7.77 -9.88 6.37
C PHE A 78 -8.17 -10.14 7.82
N TYR A 79 -8.19 -9.07 8.60
CA TYR A 79 -8.53 -9.08 10.02
C TYR A 79 -9.62 -8.05 10.29
N LYS A 80 -10.56 -8.39 11.15
CA LYS A 80 -11.66 -7.54 11.58
C LYS A 80 -12.08 -7.94 12.99
N ASP A 81 -12.56 -6.97 13.80
CA ASP A 81 -13.13 -7.21 15.12
C ASP A 81 -12.23 -8.11 16.00
N GLU A 82 -10.94 -7.75 16.08
CA GLU A 82 -9.92 -8.46 16.85
C GLU A 82 -9.70 -9.94 16.45
N GLY A 83 -10.09 -10.32 15.25
CA GLY A 83 -9.95 -11.69 14.72
C GLY A 83 -9.53 -11.73 13.26
N GLN A 84 -9.05 -12.89 12.83
CA GLN A 84 -8.79 -13.18 11.43
C GLN A 84 -10.12 -13.53 10.74
N ILE A 85 -10.34 -13.03 9.53
CA ILE A 85 -11.48 -13.42 8.70
C ILE A 85 -11.26 -14.84 8.17
N LEU A 86 -12.28 -15.69 8.36
CA LEU A 86 -12.25 -17.10 8.00
C LEU A 86 -13.30 -17.40 6.91
N ASP A 87 -12.92 -18.27 5.98
CA ASP A 87 -13.82 -18.86 4.96
C ASP A 87 -13.34 -20.31 4.71
N GLY A 88 -13.80 -21.24 5.53
CA GLY A 88 -13.28 -22.61 5.57
C GLY A 88 -11.84 -22.76 6.04
N GLY A 89 -11.18 -21.65 6.38
CA GLY A 89 -9.80 -21.45 6.82
C GLY A 89 -9.50 -19.97 6.87
N ALA A 90 -8.25 -19.56 6.98
CA ALA A 90 -7.86 -18.15 6.86
C ALA A 90 -8.25 -17.62 5.49
N TYR A 91 -9.13 -16.62 5.44
CA TYR A 91 -9.49 -15.99 4.16
C TYR A 91 -8.27 -15.30 3.55
N GLU A 92 -7.92 -15.71 2.34
CA GLU A 92 -6.70 -15.28 1.67
C GLU A 92 -6.97 -15.06 0.18
N ILE A 93 -6.41 -14.00 -0.36
CA ILE A 93 -6.37 -13.75 -1.80
C ILE A 93 -4.93 -13.66 -2.30
N VAL A 94 -4.71 -13.97 -3.56
CA VAL A 94 -3.40 -13.83 -4.21
C VAL A 94 -3.08 -12.35 -4.38
N SER A 95 -1.89 -11.95 -3.95
CA SER A 95 -1.30 -10.63 -4.19
C SER A 95 -0.24 -10.72 -5.30
N HIS A 96 0.02 -9.60 -5.95
CA HIS A 96 1.04 -9.49 -7.01
C HIS A 96 2.42 -9.07 -6.48
N TYR A 97 2.52 -8.83 -5.16
CA TYR A 97 3.72 -8.27 -4.53
C TYR A 97 4.46 -9.35 -3.76
N ALA A 98 5.77 -9.48 -4.01
CA ALA A 98 6.65 -10.33 -3.24
C ALA A 98 7.09 -9.65 -1.94
N THR A 99 7.71 -10.38 -1.04
CA THR A 99 8.22 -9.84 0.24
C THR A 99 9.11 -8.61 0.06
N ALA A 100 9.95 -8.59 -0.98
CA ALA A 100 10.86 -7.49 -1.27
C ALA A 100 10.13 -6.19 -1.68
N ASP A 101 8.94 -6.31 -2.25
CA ASP A 101 8.16 -5.18 -2.75
C ASP A 101 7.35 -4.48 -1.63
N LEU A 102 7.10 -5.17 -0.52
CA LEU A 102 6.19 -4.69 0.52
C LEU A 102 6.57 -3.34 1.13
N PRO A 103 7.87 -3.01 1.37
CA PRO A 103 8.26 -1.71 1.91
C PRO A 103 7.91 -0.54 0.98
N ASP A 104 7.96 -0.75 -0.33
CA ASP A 104 7.79 0.30 -1.35
C ASP A 104 6.34 0.52 -1.76
N LEU A 105 5.40 -0.28 -1.23
CA LEU A 105 3.98 -0.07 -1.48
C LEU A 105 3.54 1.31 -0.98
N LYS A 106 2.92 2.09 -1.85
CA LYS A 106 2.20 3.30 -1.52
C LYS A 106 0.72 3.05 -1.72
N PHE A 107 -0.09 3.55 -0.80
CA PHE A 107 -1.52 3.30 -0.86
C PHE A 107 -2.32 4.52 -0.42
N THR A 108 -3.50 4.62 -0.97
CA THR A 108 -4.56 5.54 -0.54
C THR A 108 -5.90 4.84 -0.65
N GLN A 109 -6.86 5.25 0.16
CA GLN A 109 -8.18 4.64 0.17
C GLN A 109 -9.25 5.65 -0.21
N SER A 110 -10.22 5.18 -0.98
CA SER A 110 -11.48 5.91 -1.22
C SER A 110 -12.63 4.91 -1.12
N ALA A 111 -13.52 5.12 -0.16
CA ALA A 111 -14.65 4.22 0.14
C ALA A 111 -14.20 2.74 0.25
N ASP A 112 -14.74 1.88 -0.60
CA ASP A 112 -14.48 0.43 -0.64
C ASP A 112 -13.29 0.03 -1.51
N ILE A 113 -12.45 0.98 -1.94
CA ILE A 113 -11.33 0.74 -2.82
C ILE A 113 -10.04 1.24 -2.18
N LEU A 114 -9.04 0.36 -2.10
CA LEU A 114 -7.67 0.69 -1.77
C LEU A 114 -6.84 0.76 -3.05
N TYR A 115 -6.36 1.94 -3.39
CA TYR A 115 -5.45 2.16 -4.51
C TYR A 115 -4.03 1.88 -4.06
N ILE A 116 -3.32 1.06 -4.81
CA ILE A 116 -1.96 0.61 -4.47
C ILE A 116 -1.03 0.91 -5.63
N CYS A 117 0.04 1.62 -5.33
CA CYS A 117 1.10 1.95 -6.28
C CYS A 117 2.44 1.38 -5.82
N HIS A 118 3.24 0.93 -6.78
CA HIS A 118 4.60 0.46 -6.57
C HIS A 118 5.47 0.83 -7.77
N PRO A 119 6.76 1.18 -7.61
CA PRO A 119 7.62 1.61 -8.72
C PRO A 119 7.69 0.63 -9.89
N ASN A 120 7.68 -0.68 -9.60
CA ASN A 120 7.88 -1.74 -10.60
C ASN A 120 6.60 -2.37 -11.12
N TYR A 121 5.43 -2.00 -10.58
CA TYR A 121 4.15 -2.60 -10.96
C TYR A 121 3.15 -1.53 -11.39
N ARG A 122 2.26 -1.93 -12.30
CA ARG A 122 1.10 -1.10 -12.64
C ARG A 122 0.28 -0.83 -11.38
N PRO A 123 -0.22 0.40 -11.17
CA PRO A 123 -1.18 0.70 -10.11
C PRO A 123 -2.40 -0.23 -10.14
N ARG A 124 -2.81 -0.64 -8.96
CA ARG A 124 -3.91 -1.59 -8.77
C ARG A 124 -4.92 -1.08 -7.77
N GLU A 125 -6.10 -1.59 -7.91
CA GLU A 125 -7.20 -1.42 -6.98
C GLU A 125 -7.42 -2.72 -6.23
N LEU A 126 -7.58 -2.63 -4.92
CA LEU A 126 -8.11 -3.70 -4.09
C LEU A 126 -9.50 -3.29 -3.63
N THR A 127 -10.52 -3.89 -4.22
CA THR A 127 -11.92 -3.59 -3.98
C THR A 127 -12.52 -4.57 -2.99
N ARG A 128 -13.31 -4.05 -2.04
CA ARG A 128 -14.08 -4.81 -1.08
C ARG A 128 -15.56 -4.78 -1.43
N THR A 129 -16.19 -5.93 -1.57
CA THR A 129 -17.63 -6.06 -1.73
C THR A 129 -18.31 -6.81 -0.55
N GLY A 130 -17.50 -7.44 0.30
CA GLY A 130 -17.95 -8.15 1.49
C GLY A 130 -16.81 -8.48 2.44
N HIS A 131 -17.08 -9.16 3.55
CA HIS A 131 -16.03 -9.56 4.49
C HIS A 131 -15.04 -10.56 3.89
N THR A 132 -15.56 -11.50 3.10
CA THR A 132 -14.83 -12.54 2.37
C THR A 132 -14.89 -12.33 0.86
N ALA A 133 -15.05 -11.09 0.41
CA ALA A 133 -15.17 -10.76 -1.00
C ALA A 133 -14.29 -9.54 -1.32
N TRP A 134 -13.02 -9.84 -1.63
CA TRP A 134 -12.01 -8.87 -2.01
C TRP A 134 -11.39 -9.27 -3.34
N ALA A 135 -11.12 -8.31 -4.20
CA ALA A 135 -10.54 -8.57 -5.51
C ALA A 135 -9.53 -7.50 -5.91
N PHE A 136 -8.42 -7.95 -6.54
CA PHE A 136 -7.50 -7.06 -7.22
C PHE A 136 -7.95 -6.80 -8.65
N SER A 137 -7.91 -5.54 -9.06
CA SER A 137 -8.03 -5.11 -10.44
C SER A 137 -6.91 -4.16 -10.84
N ASN A 138 -6.66 -4.01 -12.12
CA ASN A 138 -5.76 -2.98 -12.60
C ASN A 138 -6.48 -1.65 -12.58
N TYR A 139 -5.78 -0.59 -12.14
CA TYR A 139 -6.29 0.76 -12.27
C TYR A 139 -6.46 1.12 -13.75
N ASP A 140 -7.62 1.63 -14.12
CA ASP A 140 -7.88 2.12 -15.45
C ASP A 140 -7.65 3.64 -15.51
N TYR A 141 -6.69 4.04 -16.30
CA TYR A 141 -6.35 5.47 -16.46
C TYR A 141 -7.23 6.20 -17.45
N GLY A 142 -8.01 5.46 -18.28
CA GLY A 142 -8.63 6.02 -19.47
C GLY A 142 -7.58 6.41 -20.51
N ASP A 143 -6.86 7.51 -20.30
CA ASP A 143 -5.74 7.96 -21.14
C ASP A 143 -4.59 8.47 -20.25
N GLY A 144 -3.45 7.80 -20.31
CA GLY A 144 -2.28 8.13 -19.49
C GLY A 144 -2.41 7.74 -17.99
N PRO A 145 -1.46 8.15 -17.13
CA PRO A 145 -0.22 8.88 -17.49
C PRO A 145 0.78 8.02 -18.27
N TYR A 146 1.51 8.66 -19.16
CA TYR A 146 2.59 8.05 -19.91
C TYR A 146 3.95 8.45 -19.33
N LEU A 147 4.95 7.59 -19.52
CA LEU A 147 6.35 7.97 -19.31
C LEU A 147 6.77 9.00 -20.37
N SER A 148 7.92 9.63 -20.15
CA SER A 148 8.50 10.54 -21.16
C SER A 148 8.64 9.82 -22.49
N THR A 149 8.37 10.54 -23.59
CA THR A 149 8.48 10.02 -24.95
C THR A 149 9.86 9.42 -25.18
N ASN A 150 9.89 8.23 -25.77
CA ASN A 150 11.16 7.59 -26.13
C ASN A 150 11.79 8.35 -27.31
N THR A 151 12.94 8.98 -27.06
CA THR A 151 13.71 9.75 -28.05
C THR A 151 14.82 8.93 -28.72
N THR A 152 14.91 7.63 -28.42
CA THR A 152 15.88 6.76 -29.09
C THR A 152 15.44 6.44 -30.53
N ALA A 153 16.35 5.86 -31.31
CA ALA A 153 16.06 5.43 -32.69
C ALA A 153 15.15 4.18 -32.76
N THR A 154 14.57 3.73 -31.63
CA THR A 154 13.68 2.58 -31.60
C THR A 154 12.34 2.94 -32.25
N THR A 155 11.97 2.18 -33.26
CA THR A 155 10.67 2.28 -33.93
C THR A 155 9.73 1.16 -33.50
N LEU A 156 8.43 1.47 -33.47
CA LEU A 156 7.36 0.51 -33.22
C LEU A 156 6.54 0.34 -34.49
N SER A 157 6.32 -0.91 -34.91
CA SER A 157 5.50 -1.25 -36.08
C SER A 157 4.32 -2.11 -35.65
N PRO A 158 3.10 -1.59 -35.65
CA PRO A 158 1.89 -2.37 -35.39
C PRO A 158 1.50 -3.19 -36.62
N SER A 159 0.99 -4.39 -36.42
CA SER A 159 0.49 -5.27 -37.49
C SER A 159 -0.88 -4.85 -38.04
N GLY A 160 -1.57 -3.91 -37.38
CA GLY A 160 -2.89 -3.41 -37.77
C GLY A 160 -3.27 -2.14 -36.98
N THR A 161 -4.40 -1.54 -37.36
CA THR A 161 -4.87 -0.27 -36.76
C THR A 161 -5.97 -0.47 -35.72
N THR A 162 -6.63 -1.62 -35.68
CA THR A 162 -7.74 -1.90 -34.76
C THR A 162 -7.72 -3.35 -34.31
N GLY A 163 -8.34 -3.61 -33.15
CA GLY A 163 -8.44 -4.94 -32.57
C GLY A 163 -7.15 -5.40 -31.85
N SER A 164 -6.98 -6.70 -31.75
CA SER A 164 -5.77 -7.28 -31.17
C SER A 164 -4.64 -7.29 -32.20
N VAL A 165 -3.64 -6.44 -31.98
CA VAL A 165 -2.50 -6.26 -32.92
C VAL A 165 -1.20 -6.66 -32.24
N THR A 166 -0.24 -7.15 -33.04
CA THR A 166 1.13 -7.36 -32.59
C THR A 166 1.95 -6.08 -32.85
N ILE A 167 2.66 -5.59 -31.85
CA ILE A 167 3.57 -4.45 -32.00
C ILE A 167 4.99 -4.99 -31.97
N THR A 168 5.72 -4.77 -33.06
CA THR A 168 7.12 -5.15 -33.18
C THR A 168 8.02 -3.94 -32.95
N ALA A 169 8.95 -4.05 -31.99
CA ALA A 169 9.95 -3.02 -31.74
C ALA A 169 11.25 -3.36 -32.48
N SER A 170 11.92 -2.35 -33.04
CA SER A 170 13.19 -2.52 -33.76
C SER A 170 14.36 -2.91 -32.84
N THR A 171 14.25 -2.63 -31.54
CA THR A 171 15.20 -3.03 -30.49
C THR A 171 14.43 -3.55 -29.29
N ALA A 172 15.07 -4.32 -28.40
CA ALA A 172 14.45 -4.86 -27.21
C ALA A 172 14.00 -3.72 -26.27
N THR A 173 12.71 -3.43 -26.27
CA THR A 173 12.07 -2.34 -25.51
C THR A 173 11.18 -2.89 -24.39
N PHE A 174 10.54 -4.05 -24.62
CA PHE A 174 9.70 -4.71 -23.65
C PHE A 174 10.53 -5.69 -22.83
N THR A 175 10.41 -5.60 -21.51
CA THR A 175 11.31 -6.31 -20.58
C THR A 175 10.75 -7.63 -20.09
N SER A 176 9.50 -7.70 -19.74
CA SER A 176 8.88 -8.94 -19.27
C SER A 176 7.36 -8.85 -19.19
N ALA A 177 6.70 -10.01 -19.24
CA ALA A 177 5.27 -10.11 -19.02
C ALA A 177 4.81 -9.56 -17.65
N ALA A 178 5.63 -9.72 -16.62
CA ALA A 178 5.29 -9.22 -15.27
C ALA A 178 5.29 -7.70 -15.17
N VAL A 179 6.13 -7.01 -15.96
CA VAL A 179 6.29 -5.57 -15.93
C VAL A 179 5.40 -4.88 -16.98
N ASP A 180 5.34 -5.41 -18.19
CA ASP A 180 4.77 -4.70 -19.36
C ASP A 180 3.32 -5.08 -19.67
N VAL A 181 2.87 -6.28 -19.25
CA VAL A 181 1.48 -6.67 -19.46
C VAL A 181 0.52 -5.74 -18.73
N GLY A 182 -0.45 -5.21 -19.47
CA GLY A 182 -1.45 -4.27 -18.96
C GLY A 182 -1.02 -2.81 -18.95
N ARG A 183 0.18 -2.46 -19.46
CA ARG A 183 0.57 -1.06 -19.70
C ARG A 183 -0.10 -0.53 -20.96
N THR A 184 -0.43 0.76 -20.93
CA THR A 184 -0.91 1.48 -22.09
C THR A 184 0.28 2.00 -22.88
N VAL A 185 0.27 1.81 -24.19
CA VAL A 185 1.30 2.31 -25.10
C VAL A 185 0.66 3.36 -26.01
N ARG A 186 1.25 4.54 -26.06
CA ARG A 186 0.90 5.58 -27.01
C ARG A 186 1.97 5.63 -28.10
N ILE A 187 1.55 5.48 -29.34
CA ILE A 187 2.43 5.58 -30.52
C ILE A 187 2.22 6.96 -31.14
N GLU A 188 3.28 7.77 -31.16
CA GLU A 188 3.28 9.07 -31.82
C GLU A 188 3.86 8.89 -33.23
N GLN A 189 3.15 9.39 -34.23
CA GLN A 189 3.57 9.35 -35.61
C GLN A 189 4.15 10.71 -35.99
N SER A 190 5.29 10.72 -36.64
CA SER A 190 6.03 11.94 -36.99
C SER A 190 5.52 12.68 -38.21
N SER A 191 4.49 12.16 -38.90
CA SER A 191 3.87 12.82 -40.07
C SER A 191 2.37 12.87 -39.92
N GLU A 192 1.83 14.09 -39.97
CA GLU A 192 0.41 14.30 -40.24
C GLU A 192 0.13 13.94 -41.70
N TRP A 193 -1.01 13.30 -41.94
CA TRP A 193 -1.50 12.97 -43.28
C TRP A 193 -2.15 14.19 -43.93
#